data_44476a01f4da550a3171a7a6374b88d5
#
_entry.id   44476a01f4da550a3171a7a6374b88d5
#
_cell.length_a   1.000
_cell.length_b   1.000
_cell.length_c   1.000
_cell.angle_alpha   90.00
_cell.angle_beta   90.00
_cell.angle_gamma   90.00
#
_symmetry.space_group_name_H-M   'P 1'
#
loop_
_entity.id
_entity.type
_entity.pdbx_description
1 polymer ?
#
loop_
_entity_poly.entity_id
_entity_poly.type
_entity_poly.pdbx_seq_one_letter_code
_entity_poly.pdbx_strand_id
1 'polypeptide(L)'
;LLDAFYMTVITVSAVGYEEVHDLDAGGRIFASFLVVGGITMLGVWFALVTSAIDEMDLAHVFLTRRPMKKIESLKDLYIVCGAGRTGRQVARELEAAGKPYVIIEKEADGAEALRSEFPEILTVVADATRDEALIDAKIGTAAGLVTCLSADTDNLFVCLSARDLQPGLTIVARAYNEQTLQKLYVAGADHVVSPNLTGGMRMAAMLLQPQVVSFLDVAMRSEELDLRLEEVHVPEGSSFAEQTLAEARIPHKTGLIVIAARHADAPGRDGPWVYNPGPAHRILVGDVLIVMGKEEQIDLLTESLRA
;
A
#
# COMPACT_ATOMS: atom_id res chain seq x y z
N LEU A 1 33.60 16.15 -56.22
CA LEU A 1 33.56 15.96 -54.78
C LEU A 1 32.15 16.26 -54.22
N LEU A 2 31.46 17.31 -54.68
CA LEU A 2 30.12 17.65 -54.29
C LEU A 2 29.14 16.58 -54.78
N ASP A 3 29.25 16.13 -56.01
CA ASP A 3 28.42 15.09 -56.61
C ASP A 3 28.59 13.74 -55.90
N ALA A 4 29.80 13.38 -55.50
CA ALA A 4 30.05 12.17 -54.71
C ALA A 4 29.42 12.22 -53.32
N PHE A 5 29.50 13.38 -52.67
CA PHE A 5 28.83 13.59 -51.37
C PHE A 5 27.30 13.52 -51.52
N TYR A 6 26.74 14.20 -52.52
CA TYR A 6 25.31 14.19 -52.78
C TYR A 6 24.81 12.77 -53.05
N MET A 7 25.53 12.04 -53.94
CA MET A 7 25.22 10.66 -54.28
C MET A 7 25.24 9.74 -53.04
N THR A 8 26.22 9.93 -52.16
CA THR A 8 26.32 9.17 -50.91
C THR A 8 25.12 9.47 -49.99
N VAL A 9 24.75 10.74 -49.82
CA VAL A 9 23.63 11.13 -48.97
C VAL A 9 22.31 10.56 -49.47
N ILE A 10 21.98 10.69 -50.77
CA ILE A 10 20.72 10.17 -51.34
C ILE A 10 20.67 8.64 -51.32
N THR A 11 21.82 7.97 -51.38
CA THR A 11 21.93 6.52 -51.32
C THR A 11 21.73 6.01 -49.87
N VAL A 12 22.43 6.59 -48.91
CA VAL A 12 22.35 6.17 -47.50
C VAL A 12 20.99 6.54 -46.86
N SER A 13 20.40 7.67 -47.29
CA SER A 13 19.06 8.08 -46.83
C SER A 13 17.91 7.29 -47.49
N ALA A 14 18.23 6.36 -48.38
CA ALA A 14 17.27 5.55 -49.13
C ALA A 14 16.24 6.37 -49.95
N VAL A 15 16.56 7.62 -50.30
CA VAL A 15 15.72 8.48 -51.13
C VAL A 15 15.76 8.03 -52.59
N GLY A 16 16.94 7.59 -53.10
CA GLY A 16 17.08 6.87 -54.36
C GLY A 16 16.72 7.67 -55.60
N TYR A 17 17.19 8.93 -55.76
CA TYR A 17 17.10 9.66 -57.00
C TYR A 17 17.97 8.98 -58.07
N GLU A 18 18.03 9.53 -59.26
CA GLU A 18 18.80 9.04 -60.38
C GLU A 18 20.32 9.17 -60.14
N GLU A 19 21.11 8.30 -60.81
CA GLU A 19 22.57 8.35 -60.75
C GLU A 19 23.07 9.70 -61.33
N VAL A 20 23.89 10.44 -60.58
CA VAL A 20 24.43 11.74 -61.00
C VAL A 20 25.43 11.57 -62.17
N HIS A 21 26.14 10.44 -62.22
CA HIS A 21 27.02 10.00 -63.27
C HIS A 21 26.86 8.51 -63.49
N ASP A 22 26.96 8.03 -64.75
CA ASP A 22 26.88 6.62 -65.07
C ASP A 22 27.99 5.85 -64.34
N LEU A 23 27.60 4.86 -63.56
CA LEU A 23 28.52 4.01 -62.81
C LEU A 23 28.95 2.82 -63.69
N ASP A 24 30.25 2.54 -63.71
CA ASP A 24 30.79 1.31 -64.22
C ASP A 24 30.44 0.10 -63.32
N ALA A 25 30.81 -1.12 -63.81
CA ALA A 25 30.47 -2.34 -63.04
C ALA A 25 31.05 -2.35 -61.62
N GLY A 26 32.25 -1.77 -61.42
CA GLY A 26 32.88 -1.63 -60.10
C GLY A 26 32.15 -0.64 -59.22
N GLY A 27 31.74 0.50 -59.79
CA GLY A 27 30.96 1.52 -59.09
C GLY A 27 29.58 1.02 -58.62
N ARG A 28 28.91 0.20 -59.45
CA ARG A 28 27.61 -0.43 -59.09
C ARG A 28 27.74 -1.45 -57.99
N ILE A 29 28.81 -2.25 -57.99
CA ILE A 29 29.09 -3.19 -56.88
C ILE A 29 29.34 -2.40 -55.57
N PHE A 30 30.18 -1.36 -55.62
CA PHE A 30 30.45 -0.51 -54.45
C PHE A 30 29.19 0.18 -53.92
N ALA A 31 28.38 0.77 -54.80
CA ALA A 31 27.13 1.39 -54.45
C ALA A 31 26.16 0.38 -53.78
N SER A 32 26.11 -0.87 -54.24
CA SER A 32 25.29 -1.92 -53.62
C SER A 32 25.71 -2.23 -52.19
N PHE A 33 27.01 -2.30 -51.90
CA PHE A 33 27.51 -2.45 -50.54
C PHE A 33 27.19 -1.21 -49.65
N LEU A 34 27.27 -0.03 -50.23
CA LEU A 34 26.99 1.22 -49.54
C LEU A 34 25.49 1.33 -49.18
N VAL A 35 24.59 0.89 -50.09
CA VAL A 35 23.13 0.84 -49.81
C VAL A 35 22.83 -0.13 -48.68
N VAL A 36 23.29 -1.37 -48.78
CA VAL A 36 23.03 -2.40 -47.76
C VAL A 36 23.62 -2.01 -46.42
N GLY A 37 24.87 -1.54 -46.40
CA GLY A 37 25.54 -1.09 -45.17
C GLY A 37 24.86 0.13 -44.55
N GLY A 38 24.47 1.11 -45.39
CA GLY A 38 23.80 2.33 -44.94
C GLY A 38 22.44 2.05 -44.34
N ILE A 39 21.60 1.26 -44.96
CA ILE A 39 20.27 0.89 -44.43
C ILE A 39 20.42 0.10 -43.13
N THR A 40 21.35 -0.85 -43.07
CA THR A 40 21.59 -1.64 -41.86
C THR A 40 22.05 -0.75 -40.71
N MET A 41 23.00 0.16 -40.95
CA MET A 41 23.49 1.09 -39.93
C MET A 41 22.40 2.05 -39.44
N LEU A 42 21.55 2.54 -40.33
CA LEU A 42 20.41 3.39 -40.00
C LEU A 42 19.40 2.63 -39.14
N GLY A 43 19.10 1.37 -39.50
CA GLY A 43 18.21 0.51 -38.68
C GLY A 43 18.74 0.24 -37.30
N VAL A 44 20.02 -0.07 -37.13
CA VAL A 44 20.69 -0.24 -35.84
C VAL A 44 20.66 1.08 -35.03
N TRP A 45 20.93 2.20 -35.71
CA TRP A 45 20.88 3.52 -35.02
C TRP A 45 19.49 3.84 -34.51
N PHE A 46 18.44 3.64 -35.29
CA PHE A 46 17.05 3.81 -34.83
C PHE A 46 16.70 2.87 -33.68
N ALA A 47 17.11 1.60 -33.74
CA ALA A 47 16.88 0.64 -32.67
C ALA A 47 17.57 1.08 -31.36
N LEU A 48 18.82 1.56 -31.45
CA LEU A 48 19.54 2.09 -30.27
C LEU A 48 18.90 3.37 -29.70
N VAL A 49 18.46 4.29 -30.57
CA VAL A 49 17.78 5.51 -30.14
C VAL A 49 16.45 5.19 -29.48
N THR A 50 15.66 4.28 -30.06
CA THR A 50 14.39 3.85 -29.47
C THR A 50 14.60 3.16 -28.13
N SER A 51 15.59 2.26 -28.02
CA SER A 51 15.94 1.62 -26.76
C SER A 51 16.40 2.63 -25.70
N ALA A 52 17.20 3.63 -26.11
CA ALA A 52 17.64 4.68 -25.20
C ALA A 52 16.49 5.60 -24.75
N ILE A 53 15.49 5.84 -25.60
CA ILE A 53 14.29 6.61 -25.25
C ILE A 53 13.42 5.81 -24.27
N ASP A 54 13.27 4.50 -24.47
CA ASP A 54 12.54 3.61 -23.57
C ASP A 54 13.25 3.50 -22.19
N GLU A 55 14.58 3.46 -22.16
CA GLU A 55 15.37 3.45 -20.93
C GLU A 55 15.40 4.84 -20.24
N MET A 56 15.38 5.91 -21.02
CA MET A 56 15.23 7.28 -20.52
C MET A 56 13.74 7.58 -20.33
N ASP A 57 13.18 7.13 -19.24
CA ASP A 57 11.78 7.37 -18.83
C ASP A 57 11.52 8.89 -18.61
N LEU A 58 11.59 9.64 -19.74
CA LEU A 58 11.47 11.12 -19.76
C LEU A 58 10.10 11.57 -19.23
N ALA A 59 9.08 10.73 -19.34
CA ALA A 59 7.79 10.95 -18.71
C ALA A 59 7.92 10.96 -17.17
N HIS A 60 8.80 10.11 -16.61
CA HIS A 60 9.09 10.05 -15.18
C HIS A 60 9.59 11.37 -14.61
N VAL A 61 10.52 12.04 -15.29
CA VAL A 61 11.14 13.29 -14.82
C VAL A 61 10.14 14.45 -14.76
N PHE A 62 9.18 14.51 -15.68
CA PHE A 62 8.19 15.60 -15.71
C PHE A 62 7.00 15.34 -14.77
N LEU A 63 6.61 14.08 -14.56
CA LEU A 63 5.48 13.71 -13.72
C LEU A 63 5.81 13.71 -12.21
N THR A 64 7.09 13.51 -11.85
CA THR A 64 7.53 13.41 -10.44
C THR A 64 7.83 14.76 -9.77
N ARG A 65 8.17 15.81 -10.51
CA ARG A 65 8.63 17.09 -9.91
C ARG A 65 7.54 17.91 -9.19
N ARG A 66 6.28 17.83 -9.55
CA ARG A 66 5.20 18.59 -8.92
C ARG A 66 4.65 17.97 -7.62
N PRO A 67 4.46 16.64 -7.50
CA PRO A 67 3.96 16.04 -6.26
C PRO A 67 4.99 16.07 -5.12
N MET A 68 6.30 16.02 -5.38
CA MET A 68 7.34 15.96 -4.34
C MET A 68 7.29 17.14 -3.35
N LYS A 69 7.11 18.38 -3.83
CA LYS A 69 7.02 19.56 -2.94
C LYS A 69 5.78 19.52 -2.01
N LYS A 70 4.69 18.92 -2.46
CA LYS A 70 3.45 18.79 -1.65
C LYS A 70 3.63 17.67 -0.61
N ILE A 71 4.30 16.58 -0.98
CA ILE A 71 4.65 15.45 -0.09
C ILE A 71 5.60 15.92 1.04
N GLU A 72 6.55 16.81 0.74
CA GLU A 72 7.51 17.35 1.71
C GLU A 72 6.87 18.07 2.89
N SER A 73 5.71 18.66 2.71
CA SER A 73 5.00 19.45 3.73
C SER A 73 4.04 18.62 4.60
N LEU A 74 3.79 17.35 4.27
CA LEU A 74 2.83 16.51 4.97
C LEU A 74 3.48 15.85 6.20
N LYS A 75 2.69 15.78 7.29
CA LYS A 75 3.01 15.01 8.50
C LYS A 75 2.07 13.81 8.56
N ASP A 76 2.53 12.75 9.21
CA ASP A 76 1.75 11.52 9.41
C ASP A 76 1.24 10.92 8.09
N LEU A 77 2.09 10.93 7.06
CA LEU A 77 1.79 10.44 5.72
C LEU A 77 1.73 8.91 5.71
N TYR A 78 0.74 8.36 5.02
CA TYR A 78 0.65 6.93 4.74
C TYR A 78 1.14 6.63 3.31
N ILE A 79 1.90 5.55 3.16
CA ILE A 79 2.43 5.11 1.86
C ILE A 79 1.66 3.86 1.42
N VAL A 80 1.14 3.88 0.18
CA VAL A 80 0.47 2.73 -0.43
C VAL A 80 1.26 2.30 -1.65
N CYS A 81 1.84 1.09 -1.63
CA CYS A 81 2.58 0.53 -2.74
C CYS A 81 1.65 -0.31 -3.64
N GLY A 82 1.43 0.18 -4.87
CA GLY A 82 0.56 -0.43 -5.87
C GLY A 82 -0.85 0.16 -5.94
N ALA A 83 -1.25 0.54 -7.15
CA ALA A 83 -2.56 1.12 -7.48
C ALA A 83 -3.59 0.10 -7.99
N GLY A 84 -3.40 -1.17 -7.70
CA GLY A 84 -4.34 -2.22 -8.01
C GLY A 84 -5.64 -2.12 -7.20
N ARG A 85 -6.53 -3.11 -7.35
CA ARG A 85 -7.84 -3.14 -6.67
C ARG A 85 -7.73 -2.95 -5.15
N THR A 86 -6.79 -3.61 -4.50
CA THR A 86 -6.58 -3.50 -3.04
C THR A 86 -6.04 -2.13 -2.66
N GLY A 87 -5.02 -1.62 -3.37
CA GLY A 87 -4.42 -0.32 -3.07
C GLY A 87 -5.41 0.83 -3.25
N ARG A 88 -6.25 0.80 -4.29
CA ARG A 88 -7.33 1.78 -4.48
C ARG A 88 -8.36 1.74 -3.35
N GLN A 89 -8.69 0.54 -2.85
CA GLN A 89 -9.61 0.45 -1.71
C GLN A 89 -8.98 1.01 -0.43
N VAL A 90 -7.69 0.71 -0.17
CA VAL A 90 -6.96 1.32 0.96
C VAL A 90 -6.92 2.85 0.83
N ALA A 91 -6.71 3.37 -0.38
CA ALA A 91 -6.73 4.81 -0.63
C ALA A 91 -8.07 5.44 -0.28
N ARG A 92 -9.19 4.83 -0.68
CA ARG A 92 -10.54 5.31 -0.33
C ARG A 92 -10.79 5.36 1.18
N GLU A 93 -10.34 4.34 1.90
CA GLU A 93 -10.49 4.31 3.36
C GLU A 93 -9.63 5.39 4.04
N LEU A 94 -8.39 5.60 3.58
CA LEU A 94 -7.54 6.67 4.09
C LEU A 94 -8.11 8.06 3.78
N GLU A 95 -8.68 8.26 2.58
CA GLU A 95 -9.34 9.50 2.19
C GLU A 95 -10.60 9.76 3.04
N ALA A 96 -11.44 8.75 3.24
CA ALA A 96 -12.62 8.83 4.10
C ALA A 96 -12.24 9.15 5.56
N ALA A 97 -11.10 8.64 6.04
CA ALA A 97 -10.56 8.93 7.36
C ALA A 97 -9.82 10.29 7.44
N GLY A 98 -9.74 11.06 6.35
CA GLY A 98 -9.04 12.34 6.29
C GLY A 98 -7.53 12.23 6.52
N LYS A 99 -6.92 11.07 6.24
CA LYS A 99 -5.50 10.83 6.42
C LYS A 99 -4.72 11.16 5.15
N PRO A 100 -3.59 11.89 5.24
CA PRO A 100 -2.76 12.16 4.08
C PRO A 100 -2.07 10.87 3.62
N TYR A 101 -2.07 10.63 2.31
CA TYR A 101 -1.45 9.44 1.74
C TYR A 101 -0.80 9.73 0.38
N VAL A 102 0.15 8.86 0.01
CA VAL A 102 0.82 8.83 -1.30
C VAL A 102 0.76 7.41 -1.85
N ILE A 103 0.52 7.29 -3.15
CA ILE A 103 0.58 5.99 -3.82
C ILE A 103 1.85 5.92 -4.67
N ILE A 104 2.59 4.80 -4.53
CA ILE A 104 3.68 4.45 -5.45
C ILE A 104 3.09 3.48 -6.47
N GLU A 105 3.11 3.87 -7.74
CA GLU A 105 2.62 3.05 -8.85
C GLU A 105 3.68 2.99 -9.96
N LYS A 106 3.93 1.79 -10.45
CA LYS A 106 4.98 1.58 -11.45
C LYS A 106 4.58 2.07 -12.83
N GLU A 107 3.33 1.81 -13.22
CA GLU A 107 2.83 2.11 -14.55
C GLU A 107 2.27 3.54 -14.61
N ALA A 108 2.73 4.33 -15.58
CA ALA A 108 2.28 5.70 -15.76
C ALA A 108 0.76 5.79 -16.03
N ASP A 109 0.24 4.87 -16.84
CA ASP A 109 -1.21 4.77 -17.14
C ASP A 109 -2.02 4.46 -15.88
N GLY A 110 -1.48 3.62 -14.98
CA GLY A 110 -2.08 3.32 -13.69
C GLY A 110 -2.17 4.56 -12.79
N ALA A 111 -1.12 5.37 -12.78
CA ALA A 111 -1.06 6.62 -12.04
C ALA A 111 -2.01 7.69 -12.61
N GLU A 112 -2.18 7.75 -13.93
CA GLU A 112 -3.13 8.67 -14.58
C GLU A 112 -4.58 8.27 -14.30
N ALA A 113 -4.88 6.97 -14.35
CA ALA A 113 -6.19 6.45 -13.97
C ALA A 113 -6.54 6.76 -12.51
N LEU A 114 -5.55 6.71 -11.60
CA LEU A 114 -5.74 7.13 -10.21
C LEU A 114 -6.09 8.61 -10.07
N ARG A 115 -5.40 9.49 -10.79
CA ARG A 115 -5.67 10.94 -10.74
C ARG A 115 -7.06 11.30 -11.27
N SER A 116 -7.59 10.50 -12.19
CA SER A 116 -8.95 10.65 -12.69
C SER A 116 -9.99 10.25 -11.64
N GLU A 117 -9.69 9.27 -10.81
CA GLU A 117 -10.56 8.79 -9.73
C GLU A 117 -10.41 9.63 -8.44
N PHE A 118 -9.19 10.06 -8.14
CA PHE A 118 -8.81 10.82 -6.96
C PHE A 118 -8.04 12.09 -7.38
N PRO A 119 -8.70 13.21 -7.65
CA PRO A 119 -8.06 14.41 -8.22
C PRO A 119 -6.95 15.03 -7.35
N GLU A 120 -7.01 14.88 -6.03
CA GLU A 120 -6.04 15.42 -5.07
C GLU A 120 -4.93 14.43 -4.69
N ILE A 121 -4.93 13.22 -5.27
CA ILE A 121 -3.99 12.17 -4.90
C ILE A 121 -2.54 12.56 -5.20
N LEU A 122 -1.66 12.22 -4.28
CA LEU A 122 -0.23 12.28 -4.49
C LEU A 122 0.27 10.93 -5.01
N THR A 123 0.95 10.94 -6.15
CA THR A 123 1.49 9.73 -6.78
C THR A 123 2.97 9.88 -7.05
N VAL A 124 3.72 8.84 -6.72
CA VAL A 124 5.10 8.61 -7.15
C VAL A 124 5.05 7.53 -8.22
N VAL A 125 5.45 7.87 -9.45
CA VAL A 125 5.49 6.89 -10.54
C VAL A 125 6.86 6.22 -10.49
N ALA A 126 6.96 5.06 -9.86
CA ALA A 126 8.20 4.32 -9.65
C ALA A 126 7.93 2.87 -9.28
N ASP A 127 8.96 2.04 -9.39
CA ASP A 127 8.93 0.67 -8.87
C ASP A 127 9.14 0.68 -7.36
N ALA A 128 8.08 0.33 -6.60
CA ALA A 128 8.09 0.34 -5.14
C ALA A 128 9.10 -0.64 -4.50
N THR A 129 9.65 -1.58 -5.27
CA THR A 129 10.71 -2.49 -4.78
C THR A 129 12.08 -1.82 -4.71
N ARG A 130 12.21 -0.59 -5.22
CA ARG A 130 13.43 0.21 -5.15
C ARG A 130 13.39 1.16 -3.97
N ASP A 131 14.50 1.26 -3.26
CA ASP A 131 14.64 2.13 -2.08
C ASP A 131 14.39 3.60 -2.43
N GLU A 132 14.84 4.04 -3.62
CA GLU A 132 14.64 5.41 -4.08
C GLU A 132 13.16 5.79 -4.14
N ALA A 133 12.28 4.86 -4.58
CA ALA A 133 10.85 5.11 -4.65
C ALA A 133 10.22 5.32 -3.25
N LEU A 134 10.67 4.56 -2.26
CA LEU A 134 10.25 4.70 -0.87
C LEU A 134 10.79 6.00 -0.25
N ILE A 135 12.01 6.38 -0.57
CA ILE A 135 12.63 7.65 -0.14
C ILE A 135 11.88 8.84 -0.75
N ASP A 136 11.55 8.78 -2.04
CA ASP A 136 10.76 9.81 -2.72
C ASP A 136 9.34 9.94 -2.13
N ALA A 137 8.77 8.83 -1.67
CA ALA A 137 7.51 8.80 -0.92
C ALA A 137 7.65 9.22 0.56
N LYS A 138 8.86 9.65 1.02
CA LYS A 138 9.13 10.13 2.39
C LYS A 138 8.92 9.07 3.48
N ILE A 139 9.38 7.86 3.24
CA ILE A 139 9.27 6.76 4.19
C ILE A 139 9.84 7.09 5.57
N GLY A 140 10.92 7.86 5.64
CA GLY A 140 11.57 8.24 6.91
C GLY A 140 10.69 9.04 7.88
N THR A 141 9.59 9.63 7.42
CA THR A 141 8.64 10.41 8.23
C THR A 141 7.20 9.89 8.08
N ALA A 142 7.02 8.75 7.42
CA ALA A 142 5.71 8.14 7.24
C ALA A 142 5.16 7.57 8.57
N ALA A 143 3.84 7.64 8.73
CA ALA A 143 3.12 7.04 9.85
C ALA A 143 2.88 5.53 9.64
N GLY A 144 2.80 5.09 8.38
CA GLY A 144 2.61 3.68 8.04
C GLY A 144 2.78 3.42 6.55
N LEU A 145 2.99 2.16 6.21
CA LEU A 145 3.10 1.69 4.84
C LEU A 145 2.21 0.47 4.63
N VAL A 146 1.51 0.46 3.49
CA VAL A 146 0.76 -0.72 3.03
C VAL A 146 1.32 -1.17 1.70
N THR A 147 1.79 -2.40 1.59
CA THR A 147 2.21 -2.98 0.31
C THR A 147 1.13 -3.89 -0.25
N CYS A 148 0.66 -3.58 -1.48
CA CYS A 148 -0.46 -4.23 -2.17
C CYS A 148 -0.09 -4.67 -3.59
N LEU A 149 1.17 -4.90 -3.88
CA LEU A 149 1.66 -5.31 -5.20
C LEU A 149 1.06 -6.66 -5.61
N SER A 150 1.10 -6.98 -6.89
CA SER A 150 0.50 -8.20 -7.43
C SER A 150 1.28 -9.47 -7.08
N ALA A 151 2.60 -9.37 -6.94
CA ALA A 151 3.46 -10.50 -6.58
C ALA A 151 3.87 -10.45 -5.10
N ASP A 152 3.80 -11.60 -4.43
CA ASP A 152 4.22 -11.73 -3.03
C ASP A 152 5.72 -11.47 -2.84
N THR A 153 6.54 -11.80 -3.85
CA THR A 153 7.97 -11.48 -3.87
C THR A 153 8.23 -9.99 -3.79
N ASP A 154 7.48 -9.21 -4.52
CA ASP A 154 7.63 -7.75 -4.55
C ASP A 154 7.18 -7.14 -3.22
N ASN A 155 6.07 -7.63 -2.65
CA ASN A 155 5.63 -7.24 -1.31
C ASN A 155 6.68 -7.56 -0.24
N LEU A 156 7.39 -8.69 -0.37
CA LEU A 156 8.46 -9.08 0.53
C LEU A 156 9.66 -8.14 0.42
N PHE A 157 10.07 -7.76 -0.81
CA PHE A 157 11.13 -6.78 -1.02
C PHE A 157 10.77 -5.41 -0.42
N VAL A 158 9.54 -4.94 -0.66
CA VAL A 158 9.07 -3.67 -0.07
C VAL A 158 9.12 -3.73 1.46
N CYS A 159 8.71 -4.84 2.10
CA CYS A 159 8.79 -4.99 3.55
C CYS A 159 10.22 -4.91 4.07
N LEU A 160 11.18 -5.59 3.41
CA LEU A 160 12.59 -5.57 3.77
C LEU A 160 13.17 -4.16 3.68
N SER A 161 13.00 -3.50 2.53
CA SER A 161 13.48 -2.13 2.30
C SER A 161 12.82 -1.13 3.25
N ALA A 162 11.51 -1.25 3.45
CA ALA A 162 10.78 -0.35 4.35
C ALA A 162 11.26 -0.48 5.80
N ARG A 163 11.50 -1.70 6.28
CA ARG A 163 11.99 -1.95 7.63
C ARG A 163 13.43 -1.48 7.83
N ASP A 164 14.28 -1.62 6.79
CA ASP A 164 15.66 -1.12 6.82
C ASP A 164 15.69 0.41 6.84
N LEU A 165 14.92 1.06 5.97
CA LEU A 165 14.85 2.52 5.86
C LEU A 165 14.20 3.19 7.07
N GLN A 166 13.20 2.55 7.70
CA GLN A 166 12.46 3.07 8.85
C GLN A 166 12.12 1.95 9.84
N PRO A 167 12.99 1.67 10.82
CA PRO A 167 12.81 0.56 11.76
C PRO A 167 11.53 0.59 12.59
N GLY A 168 11.00 1.78 12.89
CA GLY A 168 9.78 1.97 13.70
C GLY A 168 8.48 2.08 12.90
N LEU A 169 8.52 1.92 11.56
CA LEU A 169 7.35 2.07 10.71
C LEU A 169 6.35 0.93 10.90
N THR A 170 5.07 1.23 10.99
CA THR A 170 4.02 0.22 10.90
C THR A 170 3.85 -0.23 9.45
N ILE A 171 4.12 -1.51 9.17
CA ILE A 171 4.08 -2.11 7.85
C ILE A 171 2.96 -3.13 7.76
N VAL A 172 2.01 -2.89 6.86
CA VAL A 172 0.95 -3.84 6.52
C VAL A 172 1.23 -4.44 5.15
N ALA A 173 1.32 -5.75 5.03
CA ALA A 173 1.62 -6.42 3.78
C ALA A 173 0.43 -7.25 3.28
N ARG A 174 0.19 -7.17 1.97
CA ARG A 174 -0.72 -8.10 1.31
C ARG A 174 -0.01 -9.39 0.97
N ALA A 175 -0.61 -10.53 1.32
CA ALA A 175 -0.24 -11.85 0.83
C ALA A 175 -1.26 -12.36 -0.19
N TYR A 176 -0.82 -12.85 -1.32
CA TYR A 176 -1.66 -13.55 -2.28
C TYR A 176 -1.79 -15.03 -1.88
N ASN A 177 -0.64 -15.65 -1.49
CA ASN A 177 -0.57 -17.04 -1.07
C ASN A 177 -0.44 -17.15 0.45
N GLU A 178 -1.19 -18.06 1.05
CA GLU A 178 -1.12 -18.34 2.49
C GLU A 178 0.29 -18.77 2.95
N GLN A 179 1.02 -19.48 2.10
CA GLN A 179 2.40 -19.92 2.39
C GLN A 179 3.40 -18.75 2.52
N THR A 180 3.04 -17.56 2.03
CA THR A 180 3.90 -16.38 2.08
C THR A 180 3.67 -15.54 3.34
N LEU A 181 2.56 -15.75 4.06
CA LEU A 181 2.22 -14.99 5.26
C LEU A 181 3.39 -14.91 6.25
N GLN A 182 3.92 -16.08 6.66
CA GLN A 182 5.02 -16.14 7.61
C GLN A 182 6.30 -15.46 7.10
N LYS A 183 6.57 -15.54 5.80
CA LYS A 183 7.75 -14.91 5.20
C LYS A 183 7.66 -13.38 5.22
N LEU A 184 6.46 -12.82 5.03
CA LEU A 184 6.23 -11.37 5.11
C LEU A 184 6.42 -10.85 6.55
N TYR A 185 5.99 -11.59 7.58
CA TYR A 185 6.31 -11.25 8.97
C TYR A 185 7.83 -11.25 9.22
N VAL A 186 8.54 -12.29 8.74
CA VAL A 186 10.01 -12.37 8.85
C VAL A 186 10.69 -11.23 8.09
N ALA A 187 10.11 -10.79 6.97
CA ALA A 187 10.61 -9.64 6.19
C ALA A 187 10.36 -8.28 6.86
N GLY A 188 9.67 -8.24 8.00
CA GLY A 188 9.47 -7.03 8.79
C GLY A 188 8.07 -6.43 8.72
N ALA A 189 7.08 -7.12 8.14
CA ALA A 189 5.69 -6.68 8.23
C ALA A 189 5.17 -6.86 9.67
N ASP A 190 4.46 -5.87 10.20
CA ASP A 190 3.78 -5.95 11.50
C ASP A 190 2.45 -6.69 11.37
N HIS A 191 1.78 -6.48 10.23
CA HIS A 191 0.52 -7.16 9.90
C HIS A 191 0.55 -7.70 8.48
N VAL A 192 -0.01 -8.89 8.29
CA VAL A 192 -0.15 -9.50 6.96
C VAL A 192 -1.60 -9.87 6.71
N VAL A 193 -2.14 -9.41 5.59
CA VAL A 193 -3.53 -9.64 5.19
C VAL A 193 -3.57 -10.38 3.86
N SER A 194 -4.36 -11.46 3.79
CA SER A 194 -4.70 -12.11 2.52
C SER A 194 -6.16 -11.81 2.17
N PRO A 195 -6.42 -10.86 1.27
CA PRO A 195 -7.80 -10.51 0.89
C PRO A 195 -8.58 -11.69 0.31
N ASN A 196 -7.91 -12.58 -0.41
CA ASN A 196 -8.53 -13.76 -1.00
C ASN A 196 -9.00 -14.74 0.07
N LEU A 197 -8.15 -15.03 1.06
CA LEU A 197 -8.50 -15.92 2.17
C LEU A 197 -9.60 -15.29 3.02
N THR A 198 -9.42 -14.04 3.42
CA THR A 198 -10.41 -13.31 4.23
C THR A 198 -11.75 -13.20 3.52
N GLY A 199 -11.75 -12.87 2.23
CA GLY A 199 -12.96 -12.79 1.41
C GLY A 199 -13.64 -14.15 1.25
N GLY A 200 -12.86 -15.21 0.99
CA GLY A 200 -13.38 -16.58 0.88
C GLY A 200 -14.02 -17.05 2.18
N MET A 201 -13.36 -16.86 3.32
CA MET A 201 -13.91 -17.19 4.63
C MET A 201 -15.21 -16.42 4.91
N ARG A 202 -15.24 -15.12 4.57
CA ARG A 202 -16.43 -14.29 4.78
C ARG A 202 -17.60 -14.72 3.89
N MET A 203 -17.35 -15.05 2.61
CA MET A 203 -18.38 -15.58 1.72
C MET A 203 -18.96 -16.90 2.25
N ALA A 204 -18.10 -17.81 2.71
CA ALA A 204 -18.52 -19.07 3.32
C ALA A 204 -19.35 -18.82 4.60
N ALA A 205 -18.89 -17.90 5.46
CA ALA A 205 -19.61 -17.53 6.68
C ALA A 205 -21.00 -16.94 6.36
N MET A 206 -21.12 -16.11 5.32
CA MET A 206 -22.41 -15.58 4.87
C MET A 206 -23.37 -16.65 4.38
N LEU A 207 -22.89 -17.74 3.79
CA LEU A 207 -23.70 -18.88 3.38
C LEU A 207 -24.12 -19.75 4.58
N LEU A 208 -23.20 -19.97 5.53
CA LEU A 208 -23.41 -20.90 6.63
C LEU A 208 -24.12 -20.25 7.82
N GLN A 209 -23.84 -19.00 8.10
CA GLN A 209 -24.27 -18.26 9.30
C GLN A 209 -24.64 -16.79 8.98
N PRO A 210 -25.60 -16.53 8.07
CA PRO A 210 -25.89 -15.17 7.59
C PRO A 210 -26.29 -14.21 8.72
N GLN A 211 -27.02 -14.69 9.71
CA GLN A 211 -27.47 -13.86 10.85
C GLN A 211 -26.29 -13.39 11.72
N VAL A 212 -25.30 -14.26 11.93
CA VAL A 212 -24.11 -13.93 12.72
C VAL A 212 -23.26 -12.88 11.98
N VAL A 213 -23.07 -13.07 10.67
CA VAL A 213 -22.30 -12.12 9.86
C VAL A 213 -23.02 -10.77 9.81
N SER A 214 -24.33 -10.74 9.59
CA SER A 214 -25.13 -9.52 9.60
C SER A 214 -25.04 -8.79 10.95
N PHE A 215 -25.13 -9.52 12.07
CA PHE A 215 -24.99 -8.93 13.40
C PHE A 215 -23.61 -8.31 13.62
N LEU A 216 -22.53 -9.02 13.24
CA LEU A 216 -21.18 -8.49 13.37
C LEU A 216 -20.93 -7.25 12.48
N ASP A 217 -21.49 -7.24 11.26
CA ASP A 217 -21.40 -6.08 10.37
C ASP A 217 -22.07 -4.84 10.98
N VAL A 218 -23.21 -5.05 11.57
CA VAL A 218 -23.94 -4.02 12.29
C VAL A 218 -23.12 -3.53 13.50
N ALA A 219 -22.60 -4.45 14.31
CA ALA A 219 -21.82 -4.12 15.50
C ALA A 219 -20.48 -3.40 15.20
N MET A 220 -19.93 -3.60 13.98
CA MET A 220 -18.62 -3.02 13.61
C MET A 220 -18.72 -1.75 12.74
N ARG A 221 -19.87 -1.45 12.11
CA ARG A 221 -19.96 -0.40 11.09
C ARG A 221 -21.11 0.59 11.28
N SER A 222 -22.06 0.36 12.19
CA SER A 222 -23.24 1.19 12.17
C SER A 222 -23.11 2.46 13.00
N GLU A 223 -23.01 3.57 12.32
CA GLU A 223 -23.46 4.86 12.85
C GLU A 223 -24.98 4.90 13.14
N GLU A 224 -25.78 3.99 12.48
CA GLU A 224 -27.25 3.98 12.57
C GLU A 224 -27.83 3.18 13.75
N LEU A 225 -27.10 2.21 14.32
CA LEU A 225 -27.61 1.31 15.37
C LEU A 225 -27.02 1.59 16.75
N ASP A 226 -26.26 2.63 16.97
CA ASP A 226 -25.69 3.00 18.27
C ASP A 226 -24.94 1.87 19.00
N LEU A 227 -24.64 0.74 18.32
CA LEU A 227 -23.98 -0.39 18.94
C LEU A 227 -22.52 -0.45 18.47
N ARG A 228 -21.59 -0.30 19.41
CA ARG A 228 -20.14 -0.31 19.15
C ARG A 228 -19.45 -1.42 19.92
N LEU A 229 -18.36 -1.89 19.32
CA LEU A 229 -17.38 -2.76 19.96
C LEU A 229 -16.12 -1.94 20.18
N GLU A 230 -15.75 -1.68 21.42
CA GLU A 230 -14.59 -0.83 21.72
C GLU A 230 -13.66 -1.45 22.76
N GLU A 231 -12.41 -1.01 22.69
CA GLU A 231 -11.39 -1.31 23.69
C GLU A 231 -11.41 -0.23 24.77
N VAL A 232 -11.51 -0.66 26.01
CA VAL A 232 -11.45 0.23 27.17
C VAL A 232 -10.29 -0.18 28.07
N HIS A 233 -9.39 0.76 28.32
CA HIS A 233 -8.22 0.55 29.17
C HIS A 233 -8.55 0.91 30.63
N VAL A 234 -8.10 0.07 31.55
CA VAL A 234 -8.23 0.33 33.00
C VAL A 234 -7.07 1.21 33.47
N PRO A 235 -7.32 2.50 33.79
CA PRO A 235 -6.25 3.42 34.14
C PRO A 235 -5.74 3.17 35.58
N GLU A 236 -4.56 3.72 35.89
CA GLU A 236 -4.08 3.81 37.26
C GLU A 236 -5.06 4.64 38.14
N GLY A 237 -5.35 4.13 39.33
CA GLY A 237 -6.29 4.77 40.24
C GLY A 237 -7.77 4.48 39.96
N SER A 238 -8.08 3.61 39.00
CA SER A 238 -9.46 3.21 38.69
C SER A 238 -10.15 2.58 39.92
N SER A 239 -11.37 3.02 40.19
CA SER A 239 -12.21 2.43 41.26
C SER A 239 -12.56 0.96 41.00
N PHE A 240 -12.42 0.46 39.78
CA PHE A 240 -12.65 -0.94 39.40
C PHE A 240 -11.41 -1.83 39.52
N ALA A 241 -10.23 -1.22 39.71
CA ALA A 241 -8.99 -1.99 39.86
C ALA A 241 -9.10 -2.88 41.14
N GLU A 242 -8.58 -4.08 41.02
CA GLU A 242 -8.64 -5.13 42.06
C GLU A 242 -10.04 -5.72 42.34
N GLN A 243 -11.11 -5.18 41.73
CA GLN A 243 -12.46 -5.76 41.83
C GLN A 243 -12.64 -6.91 40.87
N THR A 244 -13.51 -7.85 41.21
CA THR A 244 -14.01 -8.85 40.28
C THR A 244 -15.07 -8.22 39.34
N LEU A 245 -15.34 -8.81 38.19
CA LEU A 245 -16.43 -8.37 37.30
C LEU A 245 -17.77 -8.37 37.99
N ALA A 246 -17.99 -9.30 38.92
CA ALA A 246 -19.20 -9.36 39.76
C ALA A 246 -19.33 -8.15 40.70
N GLU A 247 -18.24 -7.74 41.33
CA GLU A 247 -18.20 -6.57 42.25
C GLU A 247 -18.28 -5.25 41.50
N ALA A 248 -17.60 -5.15 40.34
CA ALA A 248 -17.63 -3.99 39.46
C ALA A 248 -19.03 -3.70 38.92
N ARG A 249 -19.85 -4.74 38.69
CA ARG A 249 -21.22 -4.66 38.18
C ARG A 249 -21.34 -3.85 36.89
N ILE A 250 -20.36 -3.96 35.99
CA ILE A 250 -20.30 -3.18 34.73
C ILE A 250 -21.63 -3.29 33.96
N PRO A 251 -22.16 -4.49 33.68
CA PRO A 251 -23.42 -4.60 32.92
C PRO A 251 -24.60 -3.90 33.63
N HIS A 252 -24.63 -3.90 34.96
CA HIS A 252 -25.72 -3.32 35.75
C HIS A 252 -25.65 -1.80 35.80
N LYS A 253 -24.42 -1.25 35.83
CA LYS A 253 -24.20 0.20 35.94
C LYS A 253 -24.29 0.89 34.57
N THR A 254 -23.82 0.23 33.55
CA THR A 254 -23.64 0.84 32.22
C THR A 254 -24.52 0.23 31.13
N GLY A 255 -25.04 -0.99 31.33
CA GLY A 255 -25.74 -1.76 30.28
C GLY A 255 -24.80 -2.40 29.24
N LEU A 256 -23.49 -2.29 29.41
CA LEU A 256 -22.49 -2.87 28.52
C LEU A 256 -22.32 -4.37 28.74
N ILE A 257 -21.92 -5.07 27.68
CA ILE A 257 -21.47 -6.46 27.76
C ILE A 257 -19.95 -6.48 27.68
N VAL A 258 -19.28 -7.13 28.65
CA VAL A 258 -17.83 -7.39 28.58
C VAL A 258 -17.63 -8.70 27.80
N ILE A 259 -17.06 -8.59 26.61
CA ILE A 259 -16.85 -9.73 25.68
C ILE A 259 -15.54 -10.43 25.96
N ALA A 260 -14.46 -9.66 26.22
CA ALA A 260 -13.15 -10.20 26.52
C ALA A 260 -12.39 -9.28 27.46
N ALA A 261 -11.41 -9.84 28.15
CA ALA A 261 -10.46 -9.11 28.97
C ALA A 261 -9.05 -9.62 28.70
N ARG A 262 -8.06 -8.74 28.81
CA ARG A 262 -6.65 -9.07 28.65
C ARG A 262 -5.85 -8.37 29.74
N HIS A 263 -5.05 -9.16 30.47
CA HIS A 263 -4.11 -8.62 31.43
C HIS A 263 -2.84 -8.11 30.74
N ALA A 264 -2.29 -7.01 31.23
CA ALA A 264 -0.95 -6.58 30.87
C ALA A 264 0.07 -7.42 31.69
N ASP A 265 0.72 -8.41 31.07
CA ASP A 265 1.68 -9.29 31.76
C ASP A 265 2.98 -8.56 32.23
N ALA A 266 3.38 -7.51 31.51
CA ALA A 266 4.49 -6.59 31.84
C ALA A 266 4.42 -5.35 30.92
N PRO A 267 5.11 -4.24 31.23
CA PRO A 267 5.19 -3.10 30.34
C PRO A 267 5.64 -3.51 28.93
N GLY A 268 4.75 -3.41 27.94
CA GLY A 268 5.01 -3.75 26.55
C GLY A 268 4.82 -5.23 26.18
N ARG A 269 4.26 -6.06 27.05
CA ARG A 269 3.91 -7.46 26.75
C ARG A 269 2.44 -7.72 27.07
N ASP A 270 1.67 -7.95 26.02
CA ASP A 270 0.24 -8.28 26.12
C ASP A 270 0.07 -9.75 26.51
N GLY A 271 -0.69 -10.00 27.57
CA GLY A 271 -1.11 -11.34 27.95
C GLY A 271 -2.17 -11.93 27.00
N PRO A 272 -2.54 -13.21 27.17
CA PRO A 272 -3.57 -13.83 26.35
C PRO A 272 -4.96 -13.25 26.65
N TRP A 273 -5.82 -13.20 25.63
CA TRP A 273 -7.21 -12.82 25.78
C TRP A 273 -8.00 -13.88 26.55
N VAL A 274 -8.76 -13.44 27.54
CA VAL A 274 -9.78 -14.25 28.23
C VAL A 274 -11.14 -13.88 27.61
N TYR A 275 -11.69 -14.75 26.81
CA TYR A 275 -13.01 -14.56 26.19
C TYR A 275 -14.12 -14.93 27.17
N ASN A 276 -15.22 -14.16 27.17
CA ASN A 276 -16.35 -14.31 28.07
C ASN A 276 -15.87 -14.48 29.53
N PRO A 277 -15.17 -13.47 30.09
CA PRO A 277 -14.63 -13.57 31.43
C PRO A 277 -15.73 -13.78 32.45
N GLY A 278 -15.53 -14.78 33.33
CA GLY A 278 -16.51 -15.13 34.34
C GLY A 278 -16.64 -14.06 35.46
N PRO A 279 -17.67 -14.15 36.30
CA PRO A 279 -17.92 -13.17 37.35
C PRO A 279 -16.76 -12.99 38.33
N ALA A 280 -15.95 -14.04 38.52
CA ALA A 280 -14.78 -14.05 39.39
C ALA A 280 -13.52 -13.47 38.75
N HIS A 281 -13.56 -13.09 37.46
CA HIS A 281 -12.42 -12.49 36.78
C HIS A 281 -12.08 -11.14 37.41
N ARG A 282 -10.82 -10.98 37.82
CA ARG A 282 -10.34 -9.79 38.52
C ARG A 282 -9.83 -8.77 37.49
N ILE A 283 -10.24 -7.54 37.63
CA ILE A 283 -9.83 -6.40 36.80
C ILE A 283 -8.56 -5.82 37.42
N LEU A 284 -7.50 -5.66 36.66
CA LEU A 284 -6.24 -5.09 37.11
C LEU A 284 -5.95 -3.77 36.38
N VAL A 285 -5.11 -2.94 36.99
CA VAL A 285 -4.60 -1.73 36.33
C VAL A 285 -3.83 -2.11 35.08
N GLY A 286 -4.07 -1.41 33.99
CA GLY A 286 -3.47 -1.69 32.66
C GLY A 286 -4.21 -2.75 31.85
N ASP A 287 -5.24 -3.39 32.39
CA ASP A 287 -6.06 -4.33 31.62
C ASP A 287 -6.77 -3.65 30.47
N VAL A 288 -7.01 -4.42 29.43
CA VAL A 288 -7.83 -4.05 28.28
C VAL A 288 -9.11 -4.87 28.31
N LEU A 289 -10.25 -4.19 28.32
CA LEU A 289 -11.57 -4.80 28.23
C LEU A 289 -12.15 -4.54 26.84
N ILE A 290 -12.60 -5.59 26.15
CA ILE A 290 -13.46 -5.45 24.96
C ILE A 290 -14.90 -5.40 25.44
N VAL A 291 -15.55 -4.30 25.16
CA VAL A 291 -16.95 -4.08 25.56
C VAL A 291 -17.83 -3.84 24.34
N MET A 292 -19.09 -4.21 24.46
CA MET A 292 -20.10 -3.98 23.43
C MET A 292 -21.32 -3.27 24.03
N GLY A 293 -21.72 -2.18 23.39
CA GLY A 293 -22.89 -1.40 23.74
C GLY A 293 -22.99 -0.11 22.96
N LYS A 294 -23.88 0.79 23.43
CA LYS A 294 -24.04 2.11 22.82
C LYS A 294 -22.91 3.05 23.24
N GLU A 295 -22.64 4.08 22.40
CA GLU A 295 -21.63 5.11 22.68
C GLU A 295 -21.79 5.73 24.08
N GLU A 296 -23.01 6.16 24.41
CA GLU A 296 -23.30 6.71 25.75
C GLU A 296 -22.95 5.77 26.91
N GLN A 297 -23.10 4.46 26.70
CA GLN A 297 -22.77 3.43 27.69
C GLN A 297 -21.26 3.25 27.84
N ILE A 298 -20.52 3.36 26.73
CA ILE A 298 -19.06 3.27 26.69
C ILE A 298 -18.45 4.49 27.37
N ASP A 299 -18.99 5.68 27.10
CA ASP A 299 -18.58 6.91 27.77
C ASP A 299 -18.81 6.84 29.28
N LEU A 300 -19.97 6.33 29.69
CA LEU A 300 -20.30 6.13 31.11
C LEU A 300 -19.32 5.16 31.81
N LEU A 301 -18.90 4.07 31.10
CA LEU A 301 -17.88 3.17 31.64
C LEU A 301 -16.53 3.88 31.74
N THR A 302 -16.13 4.59 30.71
CA THR A 302 -14.85 5.30 30.67
C THR A 302 -14.74 6.36 31.76
N GLU A 303 -15.81 7.12 32.01
CA GLU A 303 -15.88 8.07 33.11
C GLU A 303 -15.82 7.35 34.47
N SER A 304 -16.55 6.24 34.62
CA SER A 304 -16.57 5.44 35.85
C SER A 304 -15.21 4.80 36.16
N LEU A 305 -14.42 4.48 35.16
CA LEU A 305 -13.06 3.97 35.32
C LEU A 305 -12.06 5.03 35.78
N ARG A 306 -12.33 6.31 35.50
CA ARG A 306 -11.49 7.44 35.90
C ARG A 306 -11.85 8.01 37.28
N ALA A 307 -13.02 7.68 37.77
CA ALA A 307 -13.53 8.11 39.10
C ALA A 307 -13.02 7.17 40.19
#